data_8b968b85fe9102cf2a1028571e3d0246
#
_entry.id   8b968b85fe9102cf2a1028571e3d0246
#
_cell.length_a   1.000
_cell.length_b   1.000
_cell.length_c   1.000
_cell.angle_alpha   90.00
_cell.angle_beta   90.00
_cell.angle_gamma   90.00
#
_symmetry.space_group_name_H-M   'P 1'
#
loop_
_entity.id
_entity.type
_entity.pdbx_description
1 polymer ?
#
loop_
_entity_poly.entity_id
_entity_poly.type
_entity_poly.pdbx_seq_one_letter_code
_entity_poly.pdbx_strand_id
1 'polypeptide(L)'
;MDESANGEAENNYEFTMVTAADEMTAMVAGGKVDIALLPANVASVLYNKTNKNISVIDINTLGVLYFVSADNSVTTIDQLKGKTVYLPGKGTTPEYALRYVLSAAGLGENDVTLEFKSEASEVASVLAEDPNAIGLLPQPFVTAALAQNEKLSIIMDLTKEWDNVQGEASGSH
;
A
#
# COMPACT_ATOMS: atom_id res chain seq x y z
N MET A 1 -6.02 -4.56 -21.64
CA MET A 1 -7.49 -4.82 -21.74
C MET A 1 -8.00 -4.74 -23.19
N ASP A 2 -7.45 -3.85 -23.98
CA ASP A 2 -7.95 -3.61 -25.36
C ASP A 2 -7.59 -4.73 -26.35
N GLU A 3 -6.48 -5.42 -26.19
CA GLU A 3 -6.04 -6.51 -27.07
C GLU A 3 -7.01 -7.70 -27.11
N SER A 4 -7.60 -8.05 -25.96
CA SER A 4 -8.61 -9.13 -25.91
C SER A 4 -9.92 -8.70 -26.57
N ALA A 5 -10.33 -7.44 -26.37
CA ALA A 5 -11.55 -6.90 -26.98
C ALA A 5 -11.45 -6.75 -28.52
N ASN A 6 -10.23 -6.56 -29.04
CA ASN A 6 -9.96 -6.41 -30.47
C ASN A 6 -9.62 -7.73 -31.17
N GLY A 7 -9.59 -8.86 -30.45
CA GLY A 7 -9.27 -10.18 -31.01
C GLY A 7 -7.77 -10.37 -31.32
N GLU A 8 -6.89 -9.54 -30.74
CA GLU A 8 -5.44 -9.62 -30.92
C GLU A 8 -4.76 -10.53 -29.87
N ALA A 9 -5.46 -10.82 -28.75
CA ALA A 9 -4.96 -11.73 -27.72
C ALA A 9 -5.21 -13.20 -28.11
N GLU A 10 -4.27 -14.09 -27.79
CA GLU A 10 -4.39 -15.53 -28.03
C GLU A 10 -5.53 -16.18 -27.23
N ASN A 11 -5.94 -15.56 -26.12
CA ASN A 11 -7.00 -16.03 -25.25
C ASN A 11 -8.09 -14.97 -25.08
N ASN A 12 -9.30 -15.43 -24.79
CA ASN A 12 -10.42 -14.56 -24.46
C ASN A 12 -10.47 -14.34 -22.93
N TYR A 13 -10.37 -13.09 -22.50
CA TYR A 13 -10.39 -12.72 -21.08
C TYR A 13 -11.67 -11.99 -20.72
N GLU A 14 -12.32 -12.44 -19.67
CA GLU A 14 -13.45 -11.74 -19.04
C GLU A 14 -12.97 -11.06 -17.76
N PHE A 15 -13.15 -9.75 -17.67
CA PHE A 15 -12.67 -8.95 -16.53
C PHE A 15 -13.81 -8.59 -15.59
N THR A 16 -13.68 -8.97 -14.32
CA THR A 16 -14.58 -8.57 -13.24
C THR A 16 -13.81 -7.68 -12.25
N MET A 17 -14.32 -6.49 -11.97
CA MET A 17 -13.75 -5.60 -10.96
C MET A 17 -14.61 -5.61 -9.72
N VAL A 18 -13.94 -5.76 -8.56
CA VAL A 18 -14.53 -5.65 -7.23
C VAL A 18 -13.75 -4.62 -6.42
N THR A 19 -14.39 -3.97 -5.48
CA THR A 19 -13.78 -2.91 -4.66
C THR A 19 -13.20 -3.42 -3.35
N ALA A 20 -13.69 -4.57 -2.86
CA ALA A 20 -13.28 -5.15 -1.59
C ALA A 20 -12.45 -6.42 -1.78
N ALA A 21 -11.32 -6.52 -1.06
CA ALA A 21 -10.46 -7.71 -1.10
C ALA A 21 -11.19 -8.99 -0.60
N ASP A 22 -12.12 -8.84 0.33
CA ASP A 22 -12.92 -9.94 0.87
C ASP A 22 -13.86 -10.54 -0.20
N GLU A 23 -14.43 -9.72 -1.05
CA GLU A 23 -15.27 -10.15 -2.16
C GLU A 23 -14.45 -10.96 -3.18
N MET A 24 -13.28 -10.44 -3.57
CA MET A 24 -12.37 -11.16 -4.46
C MET A 24 -11.90 -12.48 -3.83
N THR A 25 -11.59 -12.49 -2.54
CA THR A 25 -11.22 -13.70 -1.80
C THR A 25 -12.32 -14.76 -1.86
N ALA A 26 -13.59 -14.36 -1.70
CA ALA A 26 -14.73 -15.27 -1.80
C ALA A 26 -14.91 -15.82 -3.22
N MET A 27 -14.67 -15.01 -4.25
CA MET A 27 -14.74 -15.45 -5.64
C MET A 27 -13.66 -16.48 -5.99
N VAL A 28 -12.42 -16.26 -5.55
CA VAL A 28 -11.32 -17.21 -5.75
C VAL A 28 -11.58 -18.51 -4.99
N ALA A 29 -11.96 -18.44 -3.71
CA ALA A 29 -12.26 -19.62 -2.89
C ALA A 29 -13.45 -20.42 -3.45
N GLY A 30 -14.40 -19.74 -4.07
CA GLY A 30 -15.58 -20.36 -4.71
C GLY A 30 -15.34 -20.84 -6.14
N GLY A 31 -14.13 -20.71 -6.70
CA GLY A 31 -13.81 -21.12 -8.07
C GLY A 31 -14.55 -20.32 -9.14
N LYS A 32 -14.90 -19.07 -8.85
CA LYS A 32 -15.63 -18.18 -9.79
C LYS A 32 -14.71 -17.38 -10.70
N VAL A 33 -13.41 -17.35 -10.40
CA VAL A 33 -12.38 -16.66 -11.17
C VAL A 33 -11.16 -17.56 -11.28
N ASP A 34 -10.49 -17.55 -12.41
CA ASP A 34 -9.29 -18.34 -12.68
C ASP A 34 -8.03 -17.61 -12.24
N ILE A 35 -8.00 -16.28 -12.40
CA ILE A 35 -6.88 -15.41 -12.04
C ILE A 35 -7.42 -14.21 -11.29
N ALA A 36 -6.77 -13.84 -10.18
CA ALA A 36 -7.14 -12.68 -9.38
C ALA A 36 -5.92 -11.85 -8.98
N LEU A 37 -6.07 -10.54 -8.94
CA LEU A 37 -5.11 -9.61 -8.34
C LEU A 37 -5.49 -9.40 -6.87
N LEU A 38 -4.58 -9.75 -5.98
CA LEU A 38 -4.76 -9.67 -4.52
C LEU A 38 -3.52 -9.09 -3.85
N PRO A 39 -3.68 -8.38 -2.72
CA PRO A 39 -2.55 -8.06 -1.85
C PRO A 39 -1.82 -9.34 -1.40
N ALA A 40 -0.48 -9.31 -1.35
CA ALA A 40 0.33 -10.50 -1.08
C ALA A 40 -0.01 -11.18 0.26
N ASN A 41 -0.31 -10.40 1.31
CA ASN A 41 -0.74 -10.94 2.61
C ASN A 41 -2.10 -11.66 2.52
N VAL A 42 -3.05 -11.13 1.74
CA VAL A 42 -4.36 -11.76 1.50
C VAL A 42 -4.19 -13.05 0.71
N ALA A 43 -3.35 -13.05 -0.32
CA ALA A 43 -3.01 -14.24 -1.10
C ALA A 43 -2.41 -15.34 -0.21
N SER A 44 -1.52 -15.01 0.73
CA SER A 44 -0.94 -15.96 1.69
C SER A 44 -2.00 -16.59 2.61
N VAL A 45 -2.92 -15.78 3.14
CA VAL A 45 -4.04 -16.28 3.96
C VAL A 45 -4.95 -17.20 3.14
N LEU A 46 -5.28 -16.79 1.92
CA LEU A 46 -6.14 -17.57 1.03
C LEU A 46 -5.51 -18.91 0.62
N TYR A 47 -4.19 -18.93 0.34
CA TYR A 47 -3.44 -20.14 0.08
C TYR A 47 -3.59 -21.19 1.19
N ASN A 48 -3.50 -20.75 2.45
CA ASN A 48 -3.70 -21.63 3.59
C ASN A 48 -5.16 -22.09 3.76
N LYS A 49 -6.12 -21.16 3.56
CA LYS A 49 -7.56 -21.45 3.70
C LYS A 49 -8.09 -22.40 2.61
N THR A 50 -7.51 -22.37 1.43
CA THR A 50 -7.90 -23.25 0.31
C THR A 50 -7.13 -24.58 0.28
N ASN A 51 -6.44 -24.94 1.38
CA ASN A 51 -5.59 -26.14 1.45
C ASN A 51 -4.55 -26.19 0.31
N LYS A 52 -3.96 -25.03 -0.01
CA LYS A 52 -2.93 -24.86 -1.06
C LYS A 52 -3.42 -25.10 -2.50
N ASN A 53 -4.73 -24.95 -2.74
CA ASN A 53 -5.33 -25.13 -4.07
C ASN A 53 -5.23 -23.89 -4.97
N ILE A 54 -4.47 -22.87 -4.57
CA ILE A 54 -4.14 -21.70 -5.39
C ILE A 54 -2.62 -21.58 -5.52
N SER A 55 -2.17 -20.87 -6.54
CA SER A 55 -0.75 -20.57 -6.74
C SER A 55 -0.55 -19.10 -7.02
N VAL A 56 0.51 -18.51 -6.48
CA VAL A 56 0.97 -17.18 -6.87
C VAL A 56 1.76 -17.34 -8.15
N ILE A 57 1.30 -16.70 -9.23
CA ILE A 57 1.93 -16.78 -10.54
C ILE A 57 2.87 -15.61 -10.81
N ASP A 58 2.63 -14.46 -10.18
CA ASP A 58 3.47 -13.27 -10.32
C ASP A 58 3.28 -12.30 -9.15
N ILE A 59 4.28 -11.47 -8.89
CA ILE A 59 4.22 -10.28 -8.03
C ILE A 59 4.50 -9.08 -8.91
N ASN A 60 3.44 -8.47 -9.42
CA ASN A 60 3.52 -7.41 -10.43
C ASN A 60 3.79 -6.01 -9.86
N THR A 61 3.77 -5.86 -8.55
CA THR A 61 3.94 -4.54 -7.89
C THR A 61 4.76 -4.70 -6.62
N LEU A 62 5.95 -4.10 -6.59
CA LEU A 62 6.94 -4.25 -5.51
C LEU A 62 6.99 -3.06 -4.55
N GLY A 63 6.30 -1.97 -4.81
CA GLY A 63 6.28 -0.83 -3.90
C GLY A 63 5.49 0.31 -4.50
N VAL A 64 4.54 0.83 -3.74
CA VAL A 64 3.61 1.87 -4.21
C VAL A 64 3.22 2.83 -3.11
N LEU A 65 3.87 2.76 -1.94
CA LEU A 65 3.51 3.54 -0.76
C LEU A 65 4.46 4.72 -0.59
N TYR A 66 3.88 5.91 -0.51
CA TYR A 66 4.62 7.16 -0.39
C TYR A 66 4.06 7.99 0.75
N PHE A 67 4.96 8.62 1.51
CA PHE A 67 4.58 9.67 2.43
C PHE A 67 4.35 10.96 1.68
N VAL A 68 3.20 11.57 1.90
CA VAL A 68 2.76 12.81 1.26
C VAL A 68 2.43 13.84 2.34
N SER A 69 2.93 15.04 2.19
CA SER A 69 2.65 16.17 3.10
C SER A 69 2.86 17.50 2.37
N ALA A 70 2.29 18.56 2.90
CA ALA A 70 2.66 19.94 2.55
C ALA A 70 3.85 20.43 3.39
N ASP A 71 4.14 19.78 4.51
CA ASP A 71 5.32 20.04 5.35
C ASP A 71 6.54 19.28 4.82
N ASN A 72 7.37 19.94 4.05
CA ASN A 72 8.60 19.38 3.46
C ASN A 72 9.79 19.30 4.45
N SER A 73 9.60 19.63 5.71
CA SER A 73 10.65 19.54 6.72
C SER A 73 10.92 18.11 7.19
N VAL A 74 9.96 17.21 6.96
CA VAL A 74 10.07 15.79 7.32
C VAL A 74 10.58 15.02 6.11
N THR A 75 11.82 14.57 6.18
CA THR A 75 12.52 13.88 5.07
C THR A 75 13.11 12.54 5.47
N THR A 76 13.03 12.16 6.75
CA THR A 76 13.54 10.90 7.30
C THR A 76 12.55 10.28 8.26
N ILE A 77 12.63 8.97 8.46
CA ILE A 77 11.69 8.21 9.31
C ILE A 77 11.76 8.65 10.78
N ASP A 78 12.93 8.95 11.31
CA ASP A 78 13.12 9.41 12.69
C ASP A 78 12.41 10.74 12.98
N GLN A 79 12.25 11.61 11.97
CA GLN A 79 11.53 12.88 12.09
C GLN A 79 10.00 12.72 12.20
N LEU A 80 9.48 11.50 12.00
CA LEU A 80 8.08 11.18 12.28
C LEU A 80 7.76 11.10 13.78
N LYS A 81 8.78 11.11 14.65
CA LYS A 81 8.60 11.09 16.10
C LYS A 81 7.71 12.24 16.59
N GLY A 82 6.66 11.90 17.34
CA GLY A 82 5.67 12.85 17.86
C GLY A 82 4.64 13.34 16.82
N LYS A 83 4.71 12.83 15.58
CA LYS A 83 3.77 13.19 14.51
C LYS A 83 2.66 12.16 14.35
N THR A 84 1.61 12.56 13.63
CA THR A 84 0.52 11.67 13.22
C THR A 84 0.64 11.33 11.74
N VAL A 85 0.59 10.04 11.42
CA VAL A 85 0.57 9.54 10.05
C VAL A 85 -0.81 8.95 9.76
N TYR A 86 -1.47 9.47 8.74
CA TYR A 86 -2.76 8.99 8.26
C TYR A 86 -2.56 7.95 7.16
N LEU A 87 -3.23 6.80 7.29
CA LEU A 87 -3.10 5.72 6.31
C LEU A 87 -4.40 4.94 6.17
N PRO A 88 -4.68 4.35 4.99
CA PRO A 88 -5.81 3.46 4.80
C PRO A 88 -5.48 2.02 5.22
N GLY A 89 -6.49 1.21 5.45
CA GLY A 89 -6.36 -0.24 5.50
C GLY A 89 -5.70 -0.78 6.77
N LYS A 90 -6.33 -0.55 7.92
CA LYS A 90 -5.91 -1.18 9.18
C LYS A 90 -5.84 -2.71 9.05
N GLY A 91 -4.77 -3.32 9.52
CA GLY A 91 -4.54 -4.76 9.41
C GLY A 91 -4.06 -5.23 8.04
N THR A 92 -3.60 -4.31 7.19
CA THR A 92 -3.11 -4.61 5.84
C THR A 92 -1.62 -4.29 5.65
N THR A 93 -1.08 -4.62 4.48
CA THR A 93 0.35 -4.44 4.16
C THR A 93 0.90 -3.04 4.48
N PRO A 94 0.20 -1.91 4.17
CA PRO A 94 0.69 -0.57 4.53
C PRO A 94 1.01 -0.39 6.01
N GLU A 95 0.15 -0.87 6.89
CA GLU A 95 0.40 -0.78 8.33
C GLU A 95 1.63 -1.58 8.75
N TYR A 96 1.71 -2.84 8.32
CA TYR A 96 2.82 -3.71 8.73
C TYR A 96 4.17 -3.23 8.18
N ALA A 97 4.20 -2.77 6.93
CA ALA A 97 5.40 -2.21 6.33
C ALA A 97 5.86 -0.94 7.06
N LEU A 98 4.93 -0.03 7.38
CA LEU A 98 5.24 1.17 8.14
C LEU A 98 5.77 0.85 9.54
N ARG A 99 5.09 -0.04 10.29
CA ARG A 99 5.52 -0.45 11.64
C ARG A 99 6.90 -1.08 11.63
N TYR A 100 7.22 -1.87 10.63
CA TYR A 100 8.54 -2.47 10.49
C TYR A 100 9.62 -1.40 10.31
N VAL A 101 9.42 -0.45 9.39
CA VAL A 101 10.38 0.64 9.14
C VAL A 101 10.53 1.55 10.35
N LEU A 102 9.42 1.91 11.03
CA LEU A 102 9.46 2.67 12.28
C LEU A 102 10.27 1.96 13.37
N SER A 103 10.01 0.66 13.57
CA SER A 103 10.73 -0.15 14.56
C SER A 103 12.23 -0.22 14.27
N ALA A 104 12.62 -0.36 13.01
CA ALA A 104 14.02 -0.37 12.60
C ALA A 104 14.73 0.98 12.82
N ALA A 105 13.99 2.09 12.69
CA ALA A 105 14.46 3.41 13.05
C ALA A 105 14.46 3.69 14.58
N GLY A 106 14.14 2.68 15.40
CA GLY A 106 14.09 2.81 16.87
C GLY A 106 12.86 3.54 17.39
N LEU A 107 11.81 3.70 16.57
CA LEU A 107 10.55 4.32 16.95
C LEU A 107 9.55 3.26 17.40
N GLY A 108 9.09 3.37 18.65
CA GLY A 108 8.08 2.50 19.23
C GLY A 108 6.65 2.89 18.83
N GLU A 109 5.68 2.06 19.24
CA GLU A 109 4.26 2.28 18.94
C GLU A 109 3.68 3.60 19.47
N ASN A 110 4.29 4.17 20.51
CA ASN A 110 3.87 5.43 21.12
C ASN A 110 4.64 6.64 20.59
N ASP A 111 5.66 6.44 19.77
CA ASP A 111 6.47 7.54 19.22
C ASP A 111 5.82 8.19 18.00
N VAL A 112 5.00 7.45 17.26
CA VAL A 112 4.28 7.93 16.08
C VAL A 112 2.82 7.51 16.21
N THR A 113 1.89 8.46 16.07
CA THR A 113 0.46 8.17 16.08
C THR A 113 0.03 7.71 14.69
N LEU A 114 -0.58 6.53 14.60
CA LEU A 114 -1.15 6.00 13.35
C LEU A 114 -2.66 6.18 13.35
N GLU A 115 -3.16 7.02 12.45
CA GLU A 115 -4.59 7.29 12.26
C GLU A 115 -5.09 6.56 11.01
N PHE A 116 -5.98 5.60 11.22
CA PHE A 116 -6.51 4.77 10.13
C PHE A 116 -7.79 5.38 9.55
N LYS A 117 -7.82 5.51 8.23
CA LYS A 117 -9.02 5.85 7.46
C LYS A 117 -9.53 4.62 6.73
N SER A 118 -10.82 4.62 6.40
CA SER A 118 -11.44 3.50 5.68
C SER A 118 -10.86 3.34 4.28
N GLU A 119 -10.59 4.48 3.61
CA GLU A 119 -10.11 4.52 2.23
C GLU A 119 -8.99 5.56 2.03
N ALA A 120 -8.21 5.37 0.96
CA ALA A 120 -7.14 6.29 0.59
C ALA A 120 -7.64 7.69 0.20
N SER A 121 -8.86 7.80 -0.32
CA SER A 121 -9.52 9.06 -0.62
C SER A 121 -9.77 9.91 0.63
N GLU A 122 -10.09 9.30 1.76
CA GLU A 122 -10.25 9.99 3.03
C GLU A 122 -8.92 10.56 3.54
N VAL A 123 -7.82 9.81 3.36
CA VAL A 123 -6.48 10.33 3.69
C VAL A 123 -6.14 11.54 2.81
N ALA A 124 -6.44 11.49 1.52
CA ALA A 124 -6.23 12.62 0.61
C ALA A 124 -7.04 13.86 1.04
N SER A 125 -8.26 13.67 1.54
CA SER A 125 -9.09 14.76 2.08
C SER A 125 -8.46 15.41 3.33
N VAL A 126 -7.93 14.61 4.26
CA VAL A 126 -7.21 15.14 5.44
C VAL A 126 -6.00 15.97 5.02
N LEU A 127 -5.23 15.49 4.04
CA LEU A 127 -4.06 16.22 3.51
C LEU A 127 -4.44 17.54 2.83
N ALA A 128 -5.65 17.64 2.28
CA ALA A 128 -6.13 18.88 1.68
C ALA A 128 -6.54 19.92 2.73
N GLU A 129 -7.00 19.49 3.90
CA GLU A 129 -7.52 20.34 4.97
C GLU A 129 -6.46 20.77 5.97
N ASP A 130 -5.50 19.88 6.31
CA ASP A 130 -4.43 20.13 7.28
C ASP A 130 -3.04 20.13 6.61
N PRO A 131 -2.39 21.31 6.48
CA PRO A 131 -1.06 21.41 5.89
C PRO A 131 0.05 20.71 6.69
N ASN A 132 -0.20 20.35 7.95
CA ASN A 132 0.76 19.62 8.79
C ASN A 132 0.52 18.10 8.79
N ALA A 133 -0.56 17.65 8.16
CA ALA A 133 -0.86 16.25 8.07
C ALA A 133 0.17 15.50 7.20
N ILE A 134 0.50 14.29 7.61
CA ILE A 134 1.34 13.35 6.86
C ILE A 134 0.48 12.15 6.51
N GLY A 135 0.34 11.86 5.22
CA GLY A 135 -0.39 10.69 4.74
C GLY A 135 0.54 9.65 4.16
N LEU A 136 0.26 8.37 4.40
CA LEU A 136 0.86 7.26 3.67
C LEU A 136 -0.15 6.75 2.65
N LEU A 137 0.11 7.00 1.37
CA LEU A 137 -0.82 6.73 0.28
C LEU A 137 -0.21 5.77 -0.75
N PRO A 138 -1.04 4.89 -1.33
CA PRO A 138 -0.64 4.12 -2.51
C PRO A 138 -0.85 4.91 -3.80
N GLN A 139 -0.16 4.49 -4.88
CA GLN A 139 -0.58 4.88 -6.23
C GLN A 139 -1.90 4.16 -6.59
N PRO A 140 -2.81 4.81 -7.33
CA PRO A 140 -2.70 6.15 -7.97
C PRO A 140 -3.15 7.32 -7.08
N PHE A 141 -3.51 7.08 -5.82
CA PHE A 141 -4.05 8.12 -4.92
C PHE A 141 -3.05 9.24 -4.62
N VAL A 142 -1.75 8.93 -4.59
CA VAL A 142 -0.68 9.94 -4.50
C VAL A 142 -0.80 10.95 -5.64
N THR A 143 -0.84 10.45 -6.88
CA THR A 143 -0.95 11.32 -8.07
C THR A 143 -2.23 12.15 -8.03
N ALA A 144 -3.35 11.58 -7.62
CA ALA A 144 -4.61 12.31 -7.50
C ALA A 144 -4.55 13.40 -6.41
N ALA A 145 -3.97 13.10 -5.24
CA ALA A 145 -3.81 14.08 -4.17
C ALA A 145 -2.91 15.26 -4.58
N LEU A 146 -1.78 14.98 -5.22
CA LEU A 146 -0.87 16.02 -5.72
C LEU A 146 -1.51 16.89 -6.80
N ALA A 147 -2.35 16.31 -7.67
CA ALA A 147 -3.08 17.07 -8.70
C ALA A 147 -4.17 17.97 -8.11
N GLN A 148 -4.75 17.61 -6.97
CA GLN A 148 -5.78 18.39 -6.29
C GLN A 148 -5.20 19.50 -5.41
N ASN A 149 -3.99 19.33 -4.91
CA ASN A 149 -3.35 20.30 -4.01
C ASN A 149 -1.86 20.42 -4.33
N GLU A 150 -1.49 21.49 -5.03
CA GLU A 150 -0.12 21.81 -5.46
C GLU A 150 0.88 22.02 -4.30
N LYS A 151 0.39 22.20 -3.07
CA LYS A 151 1.25 22.35 -1.89
C LYS A 151 1.75 20.99 -1.39
N LEU A 152 1.08 19.90 -1.75
CA LEU A 152 1.49 18.55 -1.36
C LEU A 152 2.70 18.11 -2.18
N SER A 153 3.57 17.36 -1.55
CA SER A 153 4.70 16.68 -2.20
C SER A 153 4.92 15.29 -1.61
N ILE A 154 5.58 14.45 -2.37
CA ILE A 154 6.12 13.19 -1.84
C ILE A 154 7.34 13.54 -1.01
N ILE A 155 7.27 13.27 0.28
CA ILE A 155 8.38 13.57 1.22
C ILE A 155 9.29 12.36 1.45
N MET A 156 8.74 11.14 1.36
CA MET A 156 9.51 9.89 1.46
C MET A 156 8.84 8.76 0.65
N ASP A 157 9.63 7.79 0.25
CA ASP A 157 9.22 6.55 -0.40
C ASP A 157 9.43 5.38 0.57
N LEU A 158 8.34 4.76 1.02
CA LEU A 158 8.40 3.68 2.02
C LEU A 158 9.20 2.47 1.52
N THR A 159 9.21 2.20 0.21
CA THR A 159 10.00 1.10 -0.36
C THR A 159 11.49 1.37 -0.22
N LYS A 160 11.93 2.60 -0.49
CA LYS A 160 13.34 2.99 -0.29
C LYS A 160 13.76 2.90 1.17
N GLU A 161 12.89 3.34 2.07
CA GLU A 161 13.16 3.24 3.51
C GLU A 161 13.23 1.77 3.97
N TRP A 162 12.37 0.91 3.43
CA TRP A 162 12.43 -0.53 3.65
C TRP A 162 13.74 -1.14 3.14
N ASP A 163 14.17 -0.79 1.93
CA ASP A 163 15.40 -1.29 1.33
C ASP A 163 16.64 -0.82 2.10
N ASN A 164 16.64 0.42 2.60
CA ASN A 164 17.69 0.95 3.47
C ASN A 164 17.84 0.10 4.74
N VAL A 165 16.73 -0.20 5.42
CA VAL A 165 16.71 -1.06 6.61
C VAL A 165 17.24 -2.46 6.30
N GLN A 166 16.85 -3.06 5.18
CA GLN A 166 17.33 -4.39 4.76
C GLN A 166 18.83 -4.37 4.41
N GLY A 167 19.30 -3.31 3.76
CA GLY A 167 20.71 -3.12 3.42
C GLY A 167 21.60 -3.00 4.65
N GLU A 168 21.17 -2.26 5.67
CA GLU A 168 21.87 -2.14 6.95
C GLU A 168 21.91 -3.47 7.72
N ALA A 169 20.80 -4.22 7.73
CA ALA A 169 20.74 -5.54 8.35
C ALA A 169 21.64 -6.56 7.66
N SER A 170 21.84 -6.44 6.34
CA SER A 170 22.71 -7.33 5.55
C SER A 170 24.20 -6.99 5.63
N GLY A 171 24.54 -5.76 6.00
CA GLY A 171 25.91 -5.25 6.12
C GLY A 171 26.60 -5.55 7.46
N SER A 172 25.91 -6.18 8.41
CA SER A 172 26.41 -6.49 9.76
C SER A 172 26.99 -7.91 9.88
N HIS A 173 27.80 -8.34 8.91
CA HIS A 173 28.57 -9.59 9.00
C HIS A 173 30.06 -9.35 8.78
#